data_3e9200e27649c3f23d08190510c5fbd3
#
_entry.id   3e9200e27649c3f23d08190510c5fbd3
#
_cell.length_a   1.000
_cell.length_b   1.000
_cell.length_c   1.000
_cell.angle_alpha   90.00
_cell.angle_beta   90.00
_cell.angle_gamma   90.00
#
_symmetry.space_group_name_H-M   'P 1'
#
loop_
_entity.id
_entity.type
_entity.pdbx_description
1 polymer ?
#
loop_
_entity_poly.entity_id
_entity_poly.type
_entity_poly.pdbx_seq_one_letter_code
_entity_poly.pdbx_strand_id
1 'polypeptide(L)'
;MLDYIREENVIAGESGGITQHIGAYGVTLENGQKIAFLDTPGHEAFTAMRARGAQVTDVAIIVIAADDDIMPQTKEAISHAQAANVPIIFAINKVDKPTANPEKIKERLAGMNLLVEDWGGKIQSHDISAKTGLGVKELLEKVLLEAELLDLKANPNKPATGTVVEAFLDKGRGYISTVLVQDGTLKVGDYMLAGKHHGKVKAMHDERGNVIKEAGPSTPISVLGLDGAATAGDKFNVFEDEKEAKQIAAKRTQLMREQSVRTQRHITLAEIGRRIALGQFKELNIILKGDVDGSVEALSDSFSKLSTEEIQINIIHKGVGAITETDVMLASASDAIIIGFNVRPAGNAKQLADKEEIDIRNYSIIYDAIDDLKDAMEGMLSPEMKEEITGTAEIRETFKISKVGTIAGCMVTDGKIFRSSRIRLIREGVVIYTGELATLKRFKDDVKEVAKGYDCGIQIKGYNDIEQYDIIEAFQEVAVKKKLK
;
A
#
# COMPACT_ATOMS: atom_id res chain seq x y z
N MET A 1 -19.85 10.27 9.31
CA MET A 1 -19.89 11.30 10.36
C MET A 1 -19.73 12.69 9.76
N LEU A 2 -18.68 12.97 9.03
CA LEU A 2 -18.49 14.28 8.38
C LEU A 2 -19.61 14.63 7.40
N ASP A 3 -20.08 13.69 6.60
CA ASP A 3 -21.23 13.90 5.73
C ASP A 3 -22.49 14.34 6.49
N TYR A 4 -22.71 13.77 7.69
CA TYR A 4 -23.82 14.19 8.55
C TYR A 4 -23.62 15.61 9.09
N ILE A 5 -22.39 15.93 9.56
CA ILE A 5 -22.06 17.26 10.12
C ILE A 5 -22.19 18.36 9.04
N ARG A 6 -21.86 18.04 7.78
CA ARG A 6 -21.87 18.96 6.63
C ARG A 6 -23.20 19.02 5.91
N GLU A 7 -24.11 18.08 6.20
CA GLU A 7 -25.35 17.85 5.44
C GLU A 7 -25.08 17.59 3.94
N GLU A 8 -24.01 16.88 3.64
CA GLU A 8 -23.56 16.55 2.27
C GLU A 8 -23.31 15.05 2.14
N ASN A 9 -23.18 14.56 0.90
CA ASN A 9 -22.87 13.16 0.63
C ASN A 9 -21.59 13.06 -0.23
N VAL A 10 -20.44 13.23 0.40
CA VAL A 10 -19.12 13.21 -0.25
C VAL A 10 -18.76 11.80 -0.67
N ILE A 11 -19.06 10.81 0.17
CA ILE A 11 -18.73 9.38 -0.08
C ILE A 11 -19.31 8.88 -1.41
N ALA A 12 -20.48 9.37 -1.83
CA ALA A 12 -21.09 8.95 -3.10
C ALA A 12 -20.27 9.36 -4.34
N GLY A 13 -19.39 10.34 -4.20
CA GLY A 13 -18.49 10.81 -5.27
C GLY A 13 -17.13 10.10 -5.32
N GLU A 14 -16.77 9.34 -4.28
CA GLU A 14 -15.48 8.65 -4.21
C GLU A 14 -15.53 7.24 -4.82
N SER A 15 -14.49 6.90 -5.57
CA SER A 15 -14.36 5.57 -6.19
C SER A 15 -14.29 4.47 -5.13
N GLY A 16 -15.13 3.45 -5.29
CA GLY A 16 -15.22 2.34 -4.34
C GLY A 16 -15.94 2.67 -3.03
N GLY A 17 -16.47 3.90 -2.85
CA GLY A 17 -17.17 4.33 -1.63
C GLY A 17 -16.26 4.37 -0.40
N ILE A 18 -14.97 4.61 -0.58
CA ILE A 18 -13.96 4.75 0.46
C ILE A 18 -13.17 6.05 0.28
N THR A 19 -12.80 6.68 1.40
CA THR A 19 -11.95 7.88 1.38
C THR A 19 -10.53 7.51 0.92
N GLN A 20 -10.05 8.13 -0.15
CA GLN A 20 -8.71 7.92 -0.72
C GLN A 20 -7.86 9.20 -0.76
N HIS A 21 -8.46 10.36 -0.49
CA HIS A 21 -7.81 11.67 -0.44
C HIS A 21 -7.93 12.29 0.95
N ILE A 22 -7.05 13.24 1.27
CA ILE A 22 -7.22 14.03 2.50
C ILE A 22 -8.27 15.12 2.23
N GLY A 23 -9.41 15.02 2.87
CA GLY A 23 -10.43 16.07 2.86
C GLY A 23 -10.12 17.14 3.92
N ALA A 24 -10.24 18.42 3.57
CA ALA A 24 -10.15 19.52 4.51
C ALA A 24 -11.44 20.36 4.43
N TYR A 25 -12.15 20.47 5.55
CA TYR A 25 -13.50 21.02 5.59
C TYR A 25 -13.68 22.00 6.74
N GLY A 26 -14.23 23.19 6.46
CA GLY A 26 -14.62 24.16 7.46
C GLY A 26 -16.09 23.97 7.86
N VAL A 27 -16.35 23.81 9.15
CA VAL A 27 -17.71 23.71 9.69
C VAL A 27 -17.95 24.86 10.66
N THR A 28 -19.07 25.57 10.50
CA THR A 28 -19.53 26.57 11.46
C THR A 28 -20.65 25.95 12.28
N LEU A 29 -20.45 25.88 13.59
CA LEU A 29 -21.43 25.31 14.51
C LEU A 29 -22.58 26.31 14.80
N GLU A 30 -23.69 25.84 15.39
CA GLU A 30 -24.86 26.64 15.75
C GLU A 30 -24.52 27.81 16.68
N ASN A 31 -23.48 27.66 17.52
CA ASN A 31 -22.96 28.68 18.41
C ASN A 31 -22.04 29.71 17.74
N GLY A 32 -21.82 29.59 16.42
CA GLY A 32 -20.94 30.47 15.63
C GLY A 32 -19.45 30.14 15.68
N GLN A 33 -19.05 29.14 16.45
CA GLN A 33 -17.67 28.65 16.48
C GLN A 33 -17.35 27.88 15.20
N LYS A 34 -16.09 27.96 14.74
CA LYS A 34 -15.62 27.29 13.54
C LYS A 34 -14.65 26.18 13.88
N ILE A 35 -14.81 25.05 13.28
CA ILE A 35 -13.90 23.90 13.36
C ILE A 35 -13.46 23.54 11.95
N ALA A 36 -12.15 23.36 11.75
CA ALA A 36 -11.59 22.76 10.54
C ALA A 36 -11.39 21.25 10.75
N PHE A 37 -12.04 20.44 9.94
CA PHE A 37 -11.87 19.00 9.95
C PHE A 37 -10.90 18.58 8.84
N LEU A 38 -9.97 17.69 9.19
CA LEU A 38 -9.16 16.95 8.25
C LEU A 38 -9.59 15.50 8.25
N ASP A 39 -10.14 15.02 7.14
CA ASP A 39 -10.49 13.62 6.96
C ASP A 39 -9.34 12.87 6.31
N THR A 40 -8.88 11.80 6.92
CA THR A 40 -7.77 11.00 6.43
C THR A 40 -8.22 9.58 6.13
N PRO A 41 -7.74 8.98 5.01
CA PRO A 41 -8.10 7.60 4.67
C PRO A 41 -7.69 6.61 5.76
N GLY A 42 -8.57 5.64 6.05
CA GLY A 42 -8.34 4.64 7.11
C GLY A 42 -7.40 3.50 6.72
N HIS A 43 -7.12 3.30 5.43
CA HIS A 43 -6.35 2.18 4.92
C HIS A 43 -4.85 2.29 5.27
N GLU A 44 -4.17 1.14 5.50
CA GLU A 44 -2.74 1.09 5.83
C GLU A 44 -1.81 1.73 4.77
N ALA A 45 -2.18 1.68 3.49
CA ALA A 45 -1.42 2.34 2.43
C ALA A 45 -1.27 3.86 2.66
N PHE A 46 -2.18 4.47 3.44
CA PHE A 46 -2.21 5.90 3.72
C PHE A 46 -1.61 6.29 5.08
N THR A 47 -0.71 5.46 5.62
CA THR A 47 -0.02 5.72 6.90
C THR A 47 0.66 7.10 6.93
N ALA A 48 1.34 7.51 5.85
CA ALA A 48 1.99 8.83 5.75
C ALA A 48 0.97 9.97 5.84
N MET A 49 -0.21 9.82 5.24
CA MET A 49 -1.29 10.81 5.31
C MET A 49 -1.83 10.96 6.73
N ARG A 50 -2.04 9.84 7.46
CA ARG A 50 -2.47 9.89 8.87
C ARG A 50 -1.44 10.54 9.79
N ALA A 51 -0.16 10.16 9.64
CA ALA A 51 0.93 10.77 10.40
C ALA A 51 1.00 12.29 10.18
N ARG A 52 0.84 12.72 8.94
CA ARG A 52 0.84 14.14 8.55
C ARG A 52 -0.40 14.86 9.08
N GLY A 53 -1.58 14.26 8.96
CA GLY A 53 -2.81 14.78 9.54
C GLY A 53 -2.67 15.04 11.02
N ALA A 54 -2.15 14.09 11.79
CA ALA A 54 -1.92 14.23 13.22
C ALA A 54 -0.94 15.37 13.58
N GLN A 55 0.08 15.65 12.74
CA GLN A 55 1.02 16.76 12.99
C GLN A 55 0.45 18.16 12.74
N VAL A 56 -0.65 18.24 12.02
CA VAL A 56 -1.26 19.51 11.57
C VAL A 56 -2.47 19.88 12.43
N THR A 57 -3.07 18.92 13.12
CA THR A 57 -4.30 19.07 13.89
C THR A 57 -4.03 19.32 15.38
N ASP A 58 -4.99 19.97 16.05
CA ASP A 58 -4.96 20.25 17.49
C ASP A 58 -5.61 19.13 18.31
N VAL A 59 -6.61 18.44 17.75
CA VAL A 59 -7.35 17.32 18.40
C VAL A 59 -7.59 16.23 17.37
N ALA A 60 -7.48 14.97 17.78
CA ALA A 60 -7.74 13.80 16.95
C ALA A 60 -9.03 13.09 17.39
N ILE A 61 -9.97 12.91 16.48
CA ILE A 61 -11.16 12.07 16.72
C ILE A 61 -10.90 10.70 16.10
N ILE A 62 -10.81 9.68 16.95
CA ILE A 62 -10.64 8.29 16.51
C ILE A 62 -12.00 7.60 16.50
N VAL A 63 -12.47 7.25 15.31
CA VAL A 63 -13.78 6.60 15.11
C VAL A 63 -13.61 5.08 15.19
N ILE A 64 -14.35 4.43 16.10
CA ILE A 64 -14.32 2.98 16.32
C ILE A 64 -15.72 2.43 16.14
N ALA A 65 -15.89 1.33 15.43
CA ALA A 65 -17.20 0.70 15.28
C ALA A 65 -17.57 -0.12 16.52
N ALA A 66 -18.74 0.14 17.10
CA ALA A 66 -19.22 -0.58 18.30
C ALA A 66 -19.60 -2.05 18.05
N ASP A 67 -19.77 -2.43 16.77
CA ASP A 67 -20.11 -3.78 16.33
C ASP A 67 -18.90 -4.63 15.94
N ASP A 68 -17.68 -4.09 16.09
CA ASP A 68 -16.42 -4.70 15.67
C ASP A 68 -15.39 -4.72 16.82
N ASP A 69 -14.12 -4.93 16.53
CA ASP A 69 -13.02 -4.84 17.50
C ASP A 69 -12.07 -3.67 17.11
N ILE A 70 -11.08 -3.39 17.97
CA ILE A 70 -10.06 -2.39 17.66
C ILE A 70 -9.11 -2.96 16.61
N MET A 71 -9.31 -2.54 15.36
CA MET A 71 -8.55 -2.99 14.20
C MET A 71 -7.10 -2.47 14.20
N PRO A 72 -6.17 -3.11 13.47
CA PRO A 72 -4.78 -2.67 13.38
C PRO A 72 -4.64 -1.20 12.94
N GLN A 73 -5.45 -0.75 11.98
CA GLN A 73 -5.47 0.64 11.51
C GLN A 73 -5.88 1.63 12.60
N THR A 74 -6.80 1.23 13.47
CA THR A 74 -7.20 2.05 14.64
C THR A 74 -6.05 2.19 15.63
N LYS A 75 -5.33 1.10 15.92
CA LYS A 75 -4.14 1.14 16.78
C LYS A 75 -3.04 2.03 16.21
N GLU A 76 -2.85 1.97 14.89
CA GLU A 76 -1.91 2.82 14.17
C GLU A 76 -2.30 4.31 14.29
N ALA A 77 -3.58 4.65 14.06
CA ALA A 77 -4.07 6.02 14.19
C ALA A 77 -3.87 6.57 15.62
N ILE A 78 -4.13 5.74 16.64
CA ILE A 78 -3.85 6.09 18.04
C ILE A 78 -2.35 6.36 18.24
N SER A 79 -1.48 5.50 17.72
CA SER A 79 -0.03 5.66 17.84
C SER A 79 0.47 6.96 17.16
N HIS A 80 -0.10 7.33 16.01
CA HIS A 80 0.23 8.58 15.32
C HIS A 80 -0.19 9.81 16.13
N ALA A 81 -1.41 9.81 16.69
CA ALA A 81 -1.88 10.90 17.54
C ALA A 81 -1.02 11.04 18.81
N GLN A 82 -0.66 9.93 19.46
CA GLN A 82 0.24 9.92 20.61
C GLN A 82 1.65 10.42 20.25
N ALA A 83 2.21 9.98 19.12
CA ALA A 83 3.53 10.43 18.66
C ALA A 83 3.56 11.93 18.33
N ALA A 84 2.43 12.49 17.88
CA ALA A 84 2.26 13.91 17.64
C ALA A 84 1.90 14.72 18.91
N ASN A 85 1.70 14.05 20.06
CA ASN A 85 1.20 14.63 21.31
C ASN A 85 -0.14 15.37 21.13
N VAL A 86 -1.02 14.85 20.27
CA VAL A 86 -2.35 15.40 20.04
C VAL A 86 -3.36 14.69 20.95
N PRO A 87 -4.21 15.42 21.68
CA PRO A 87 -5.30 14.83 22.47
C PRO A 87 -6.23 14.00 21.60
N ILE A 88 -6.67 12.86 22.15
CA ILE A 88 -7.53 11.91 21.46
C ILE A 88 -8.92 11.94 22.07
N ILE A 89 -9.93 11.94 21.21
CA ILE A 89 -11.33 11.74 21.58
C ILE A 89 -11.84 10.50 20.85
N PHE A 90 -12.39 9.53 21.55
CA PHE A 90 -12.96 8.33 20.93
C PHE A 90 -14.43 8.53 20.57
N ALA A 91 -14.75 8.32 19.30
CA ALA A 91 -16.12 8.28 18.80
C ALA A 91 -16.51 6.82 18.54
N ILE A 92 -17.27 6.22 19.46
CA ILE A 92 -17.73 4.83 19.35
C ILE A 92 -18.99 4.84 18.48
N ASN A 93 -18.83 4.47 17.21
CA ASN A 93 -19.84 4.62 16.18
C ASN A 93 -20.67 3.35 15.94
N LYS A 94 -21.78 3.49 15.23
CA LYS A 94 -22.74 2.42 14.87
C LYS A 94 -23.51 1.86 16.06
N VAL A 95 -23.79 2.68 17.08
CA VAL A 95 -24.57 2.22 18.23
C VAL A 95 -26.03 1.91 17.91
N ASP A 96 -26.50 2.28 16.71
CA ASP A 96 -27.80 1.93 16.18
C ASP A 96 -27.94 0.45 15.78
N LYS A 97 -26.84 -0.28 15.68
CA LYS A 97 -26.86 -1.71 15.33
C LYS A 97 -27.21 -2.60 16.54
N PRO A 98 -28.00 -3.68 16.35
CA PRO A 98 -28.33 -4.59 17.45
C PRO A 98 -27.13 -5.36 18.01
N THR A 99 -26.03 -5.46 17.24
CA THR A 99 -24.78 -6.11 17.65
C THR A 99 -23.79 -5.15 18.32
N ALA A 100 -24.16 -3.87 18.46
CA ALA A 100 -23.28 -2.86 19.03
C ALA A 100 -23.03 -3.12 20.53
N ASN A 101 -21.77 -3.04 20.94
CA ASN A 101 -21.39 -3.15 22.34
C ASN A 101 -20.29 -2.12 22.67
N PRO A 102 -20.66 -0.87 22.99
CA PRO A 102 -19.70 0.19 23.31
C PRO A 102 -18.83 -0.14 24.52
N GLU A 103 -19.40 -0.80 25.53
CA GLU A 103 -18.66 -1.15 26.75
C GLU A 103 -17.50 -2.11 26.49
N LYS A 104 -17.68 -3.06 25.56
CA LYS A 104 -16.58 -3.95 25.11
C LYS A 104 -15.43 -3.15 24.48
N ILE A 105 -15.73 -2.10 23.72
CA ILE A 105 -14.71 -1.24 23.11
C ILE A 105 -13.96 -0.46 24.20
N LYS A 106 -14.67 0.10 25.19
CA LYS A 106 -14.07 0.81 26.34
C LYS A 106 -13.16 -0.12 27.14
N GLU A 107 -13.57 -1.39 27.36
CA GLU A 107 -12.74 -2.41 28.01
C GLU A 107 -11.45 -2.69 27.22
N ARG A 108 -11.54 -2.81 25.90
CA ARG A 108 -10.37 -3.02 25.03
C ARG A 108 -9.41 -1.82 25.05
N LEU A 109 -9.94 -0.60 25.05
CA LEU A 109 -9.15 0.62 25.18
C LEU A 109 -8.43 0.67 26.53
N ALA A 110 -9.12 0.31 27.62
CA ALA A 110 -8.51 0.22 28.95
C ALA A 110 -7.37 -0.82 28.99
N GLY A 111 -7.53 -1.97 28.32
CA GLY A 111 -6.47 -2.96 28.14
C GLY A 111 -5.25 -2.46 27.38
N MET A 112 -5.38 -1.37 26.62
CA MET A 112 -4.29 -0.67 25.93
C MET A 112 -3.74 0.53 26.73
N ASN A 113 -4.08 0.67 27.99
CA ASN A 113 -3.77 1.83 28.85
C ASN A 113 -4.40 3.16 28.38
N LEU A 114 -5.53 3.08 27.67
CA LEU A 114 -6.28 4.22 27.15
C LEU A 114 -7.62 4.29 27.90
N LEU A 115 -7.55 4.66 29.17
CA LEU A 115 -8.73 4.70 30.03
C LEU A 115 -9.60 5.91 29.69
N VAL A 116 -10.85 5.66 29.35
CA VAL A 116 -11.84 6.70 29.01
C VAL A 116 -12.42 7.35 30.25
N GLU A 117 -12.96 8.57 30.10
CA GLU A 117 -13.53 9.38 31.19
C GLU A 117 -14.63 8.64 31.94
N ASP A 118 -15.53 7.94 31.26
CA ASP A 118 -16.61 7.15 31.89
C ASP A 118 -16.10 6.09 32.89
N TRP A 119 -14.85 5.65 32.71
CA TRP A 119 -14.19 4.66 33.59
C TRP A 119 -13.14 5.29 34.51
N GLY A 120 -13.20 6.63 34.70
CA GLY A 120 -12.29 7.38 35.58
C GLY A 120 -10.94 7.74 34.94
N GLY A 121 -10.82 7.64 33.65
CA GLY A 121 -9.63 8.07 32.87
C GLY A 121 -9.65 9.55 32.51
N LYS A 122 -8.75 9.93 31.62
CA LYS A 122 -8.60 11.32 31.13
C LYS A 122 -9.04 11.50 29.67
N ILE A 123 -9.24 10.40 28.96
CA ILE A 123 -9.51 10.45 27.51
C ILE A 123 -11.03 10.54 27.34
N GLN A 124 -11.47 11.54 26.59
CA GLN A 124 -12.88 11.71 26.28
C GLN A 124 -13.37 10.64 25.29
N SER A 125 -14.59 10.17 25.51
CA SER A 125 -15.26 9.27 24.59
C SER A 125 -16.74 9.61 24.47
N HIS A 126 -17.34 9.30 23.32
CA HIS A 126 -18.77 9.44 23.12
C HIS A 126 -19.32 8.38 22.19
N ASP A 127 -20.50 7.87 22.52
CA ASP A 127 -21.20 6.84 21.78
C ASP A 127 -22.08 7.52 20.71
N ILE A 128 -21.87 7.20 19.42
CA ILE A 128 -22.54 7.89 18.30
C ILE A 128 -23.15 6.93 17.29
N SER A 129 -24.09 7.44 16.53
CA SER A 129 -24.48 6.86 15.25
C SER A 129 -24.34 7.91 14.15
N ALA A 130 -23.29 7.80 13.34
CA ALA A 130 -23.09 8.69 12.19
C ALA A 130 -24.23 8.61 11.15
N LYS A 131 -24.97 7.48 11.13
CA LYS A 131 -26.10 7.28 10.23
C LYS A 131 -27.34 8.04 10.65
N THR A 132 -27.66 8.05 11.95
CA THR A 132 -28.85 8.67 12.51
C THR A 132 -28.61 10.07 13.07
N GLY A 133 -27.34 10.43 13.27
CA GLY A 133 -26.93 11.68 13.92
C GLY A 133 -26.94 11.63 15.45
N LEU A 134 -27.32 10.49 16.04
CA LEU A 134 -27.34 10.33 17.50
C LEU A 134 -25.95 10.56 18.09
N GLY A 135 -25.84 11.40 19.12
CA GLY A 135 -24.60 11.67 19.86
C GLY A 135 -23.55 12.51 19.12
N VAL A 136 -23.83 12.95 17.87
CA VAL A 136 -22.84 13.70 17.07
C VAL A 136 -22.66 15.13 17.62
N LYS A 137 -23.71 15.79 18.04
CA LYS A 137 -23.64 17.15 18.63
C LYS A 137 -22.85 17.13 19.95
N GLU A 138 -23.15 16.18 20.79
CA GLU A 138 -22.49 15.99 22.09
C GLU A 138 -21.00 15.65 21.91
N LEU A 139 -20.65 14.88 20.88
CA LEU A 139 -19.26 14.65 20.51
C LEU A 139 -18.54 15.96 20.14
N LEU A 140 -19.19 16.82 19.35
CA LEU A 140 -18.62 18.13 18.97
C LEU A 140 -18.48 19.07 20.16
N GLU A 141 -19.38 19.02 21.12
CA GLU A 141 -19.24 19.76 22.39
C GLU A 141 -18.02 19.28 23.18
N LYS A 142 -17.74 17.97 23.22
CA LYS A 142 -16.51 17.43 23.83
C LYS A 142 -15.25 17.88 23.08
N VAL A 143 -15.29 17.97 21.74
CA VAL A 143 -14.17 18.51 20.95
C VAL A 143 -13.91 19.98 21.30
N LEU A 144 -14.96 20.78 21.42
CA LEU A 144 -14.82 22.18 21.80
C LEU A 144 -14.28 22.35 23.24
N LEU A 145 -14.71 21.50 24.15
CA LEU A 145 -14.20 21.49 25.51
C LEU A 145 -12.70 21.17 25.55
N GLU A 146 -12.26 20.17 24.79
CA GLU A 146 -10.83 19.84 24.69
C GLU A 146 -10.03 20.98 24.05
N ALA A 147 -10.57 21.61 23.00
CA ALA A 147 -9.94 22.77 22.36
C ALA A 147 -9.83 23.99 23.31
N GLU A 148 -10.80 24.20 24.20
CA GLU A 148 -10.76 25.24 25.23
C GLU A 148 -9.67 24.95 26.28
N LEU A 149 -9.53 23.69 26.69
CA LEU A 149 -8.47 23.26 27.62
C LEU A 149 -7.06 23.48 27.05
N LEU A 150 -6.91 23.36 25.74
CA LEU A 150 -5.65 23.62 25.04
C LEU A 150 -5.29 25.10 24.92
N ASP A 151 -6.23 26.03 25.22
CA ASP A 151 -6.05 27.49 25.11
C ASP A 151 -5.48 27.93 23.75
N LEU A 152 -6.06 27.39 22.66
CA LEU A 152 -5.58 27.63 21.29
C LEU A 152 -5.67 29.10 20.90
N LYS A 153 -4.58 29.68 20.44
CA LYS A 153 -4.48 31.10 20.07
C LYS A 153 -3.84 31.26 18.70
N ALA A 154 -4.37 32.17 17.89
CA ALA A 154 -3.79 32.59 16.63
C ALA A 154 -3.90 34.09 16.45
N ASN A 155 -2.93 34.70 15.77
CA ASN A 155 -2.93 36.14 15.48
C ASN A 155 -3.34 36.38 14.02
N PRO A 156 -4.55 36.88 13.73
CA PRO A 156 -4.98 37.16 12.36
C PRO A 156 -4.26 38.34 11.71
N ASN A 157 -3.62 39.22 12.49
CA ASN A 157 -3.04 40.45 12.01
C ASN A 157 -1.55 40.31 11.61
N LYS A 158 -1.18 39.22 10.98
CA LYS A 158 0.16 38.97 10.42
C LYS A 158 0.08 38.26 9.08
N PRO A 159 1.18 38.19 8.29
CA PRO A 159 1.26 37.36 7.10
C PRO A 159 0.90 35.90 7.42
N ALA A 160 0.13 35.28 6.52
CA ALA A 160 -0.37 33.94 6.75
C ALA A 160 0.74 32.88 6.77
N THR A 161 0.59 31.95 7.68
CA THR A 161 1.37 30.72 7.74
C THR A 161 0.45 29.53 7.94
N GLY A 162 0.85 28.38 7.44
CA GLY A 162 0.06 27.15 7.58
C GLY A 162 0.70 25.98 6.87
N THR A 163 -0.10 24.98 6.54
CA THR A 163 0.37 23.74 5.96
C THR A 163 -0.42 23.37 4.71
N VAL A 164 0.27 22.82 3.72
CA VAL A 164 -0.34 22.23 2.52
C VAL A 164 -0.96 20.88 2.92
N VAL A 165 -2.25 20.74 2.71
CA VAL A 165 -2.97 19.49 2.97
C VAL A 165 -2.83 18.57 1.76
N GLU A 166 -3.06 19.11 0.57
CA GLU A 166 -3.01 18.36 -0.68
C GLU A 166 -2.75 19.29 -1.87
N ALA A 167 -2.27 18.73 -3.00
CA ALA A 167 -2.09 19.47 -4.23
C ALA A 167 -2.43 18.61 -5.44
N PHE A 168 -3.06 19.23 -6.44
CA PHE A 168 -3.44 18.58 -7.68
C PHE A 168 -3.32 19.53 -8.89
N LEU A 169 -3.33 18.93 -10.07
CA LEU A 169 -3.27 19.66 -11.34
C LEU A 169 -4.63 19.67 -12.02
N ASP A 170 -5.26 20.84 -12.09
CA ASP A 170 -6.47 21.06 -12.89
C ASP A 170 -6.09 21.45 -14.32
N LYS A 171 -6.76 20.82 -15.32
CA LYS A 171 -6.46 21.05 -16.75
C LYS A 171 -6.69 22.49 -17.21
N GLY A 172 -7.61 23.21 -16.57
CA GLY A 172 -7.98 24.59 -16.96
C GLY A 172 -7.35 25.66 -16.09
N ARG A 173 -7.19 25.39 -14.80
CA ARG A 173 -6.77 26.35 -13.79
C ARG A 173 -5.28 26.22 -13.40
N GLY A 174 -4.64 25.10 -13.75
CA GLY A 174 -3.26 24.83 -13.37
C GLY A 174 -3.16 24.15 -11.99
N TYR A 175 -2.05 24.38 -11.28
CA TYR A 175 -1.84 23.79 -9.96
C TYR A 175 -2.73 24.42 -8.92
N ILE A 176 -3.47 23.58 -8.21
CA ILE A 176 -4.32 23.94 -7.09
C ILE A 176 -3.74 23.26 -5.85
N SER A 177 -3.56 24.04 -4.78
CA SER A 177 -3.10 23.50 -3.49
C SER A 177 -4.16 23.77 -2.43
N THR A 178 -4.65 22.74 -1.79
CA THR A 178 -5.50 22.84 -0.60
C THR A 178 -4.60 23.08 0.60
N VAL A 179 -4.80 24.18 1.29
CA VAL A 179 -3.98 24.60 2.44
C VAL A 179 -4.86 24.85 3.65
N LEU A 180 -4.33 24.59 4.84
CA LEU A 180 -4.92 25.01 6.09
C LEU A 180 -4.14 26.21 6.62
N VAL A 181 -4.80 27.35 6.73
CA VAL A 181 -4.24 28.53 7.38
C VAL A 181 -4.23 28.28 8.89
N GLN A 182 -3.06 28.28 9.50
CA GLN A 182 -2.89 28.07 10.94
C GLN A 182 -2.79 29.38 11.69
N ASP A 183 -2.16 30.38 11.08
CA ASP A 183 -1.95 31.67 11.71
C ASP A 183 -1.84 32.80 10.65
N GLY A 184 -2.18 34.01 11.01
CA GLY A 184 -2.23 35.14 10.06
C GLY A 184 -3.49 35.13 9.17
N THR A 185 -3.50 36.00 8.18
CA THR A 185 -4.58 36.10 7.18
C THR A 185 -3.99 36.05 5.78
N LEU A 186 -4.41 35.07 4.98
CA LEU A 186 -4.04 34.93 3.57
C LEU A 186 -5.02 35.73 2.71
N LYS A 187 -4.49 36.52 1.76
CA LYS A 187 -5.28 37.37 0.85
C LYS A 187 -4.96 37.07 -0.61
N VAL A 188 -5.94 37.27 -1.46
CA VAL A 188 -5.70 37.27 -2.91
C VAL A 188 -4.70 38.37 -3.25
N GLY A 189 -3.64 37.99 -3.96
CA GLY A 189 -2.55 38.91 -4.31
C GLY A 189 -1.27 38.73 -3.50
N ASP A 190 -1.34 38.03 -2.36
CA ASP A 190 -0.18 37.69 -1.54
C ASP A 190 0.82 36.80 -2.29
N TYR A 191 2.10 36.90 -1.94
CA TYR A 191 3.12 36.04 -2.49
C TYR A 191 3.43 34.90 -1.53
N MET A 192 3.08 33.69 -1.94
CA MET A 192 3.15 32.47 -1.11
C MET A 192 4.33 31.59 -1.53
N LEU A 193 5.02 31.04 -0.54
CA LEU A 193 6.04 30.02 -0.69
C LEU A 193 5.59 28.76 0.07
N ALA A 194 5.43 27.65 -0.63
CA ALA A 194 5.08 26.35 -0.07
C ALA A 194 6.13 25.29 -0.47
N GLY A 195 6.89 24.80 0.50
CA GLY A 195 8.03 23.93 0.22
C GLY A 195 9.06 24.60 -0.71
N LYS A 196 9.23 24.05 -1.92
CA LYS A 196 10.08 24.60 -2.99
C LYS A 196 9.29 25.43 -4.02
N HIS A 197 7.96 25.38 -3.96
CA HIS A 197 7.07 26.05 -4.89
C HIS A 197 6.63 27.41 -4.38
N HIS A 198 6.52 28.36 -5.28
CA HIS A 198 6.17 29.72 -4.94
C HIS A 198 5.23 30.31 -5.99
N GLY A 199 4.54 31.35 -5.63
CA GLY A 199 3.69 32.08 -6.59
C GLY A 199 2.79 33.11 -5.93
N LYS A 200 2.21 33.96 -6.77
CA LYS A 200 1.22 34.93 -6.34
C LYS A 200 -0.15 34.27 -6.27
N VAL A 201 -0.84 34.37 -5.15
CA VAL A 201 -2.21 33.89 -4.96
C VAL A 201 -3.14 34.61 -5.94
N LYS A 202 -3.59 33.92 -6.98
CA LYS A 202 -4.48 34.45 -8.02
C LYS A 202 -5.95 34.40 -7.64
N ALA A 203 -6.34 33.29 -7.01
CA ALA A 203 -7.69 33.06 -6.52
C ALA A 203 -7.66 32.09 -5.34
N MET A 204 -8.64 32.23 -4.47
CA MET A 204 -8.88 31.28 -3.37
C MET A 204 -10.33 30.84 -3.41
N HIS A 205 -10.56 29.57 -3.08
CA HIS A 205 -11.89 28.99 -3.01
C HIS A 205 -12.04 28.27 -1.67
N ASP A 206 -13.25 28.29 -1.14
CA ASP A 206 -13.62 27.42 -0.04
C ASP A 206 -13.80 25.96 -0.53
N GLU A 207 -14.11 25.05 0.39
CA GLU A 207 -14.36 23.63 0.06
C GLU A 207 -15.61 23.40 -0.81
N ARG A 208 -16.51 24.39 -0.92
CA ARG A 208 -17.70 24.39 -1.77
C ARG A 208 -17.46 25.01 -3.15
N GLY A 209 -16.23 25.49 -3.39
CA GLY A 209 -15.85 26.12 -4.65
C GLY A 209 -16.22 27.61 -4.75
N ASN A 210 -16.72 28.25 -3.69
CA ASN A 210 -17.01 29.68 -3.70
C ASN A 210 -15.72 30.48 -3.62
N VAL A 211 -15.68 31.59 -4.36
CA VAL A 211 -14.51 32.49 -4.34
C VAL A 211 -14.47 33.28 -3.05
N ILE A 212 -13.34 33.24 -2.36
CA ILE A 212 -13.08 34.02 -1.17
C ILE A 212 -11.90 34.98 -1.39
N LYS A 213 -11.92 36.15 -0.75
CA LYS A 213 -10.87 37.15 -0.89
C LYS A 213 -9.79 37.07 0.18
N GLU A 214 -10.16 36.61 1.36
CA GLU A 214 -9.28 36.47 2.51
C GLU A 214 -9.67 35.26 3.36
N ALA A 215 -8.69 34.63 3.97
CA ALA A 215 -8.85 33.47 4.85
C ALA A 215 -7.98 33.66 6.11
N GLY A 216 -8.64 33.62 7.26
CA GLY A 216 -8.00 33.71 8.58
C GLY A 216 -7.58 32.34 9.12
N PRO A 217 -7.14 32.29 10.39
CA PRO A 217 -6.76 31.06 11.06
C PRO A 217 -7.85 29.97 11.05
N SER A 218 -7.46 28.70 11.11
CA SER A 218 -8.32 27.51 11.07
C SER A 218 -9.25 27.46 9.85
N THR A 219 -8.83 28.02 8.72
CA THR A 219 -9.65 28.01 7.51
C THR A 219 -8.97 27.17 6.43
N PRO A 220 -9.55 26.03 6.03
CA PRO A 220 -9.09 25.27 4.87
C PRO A 220 -9.53 25.96 3.58
N ILE A 221 -8.64 26.10 2.63
CA ILE A 221 -8.89 26.76 1.36
C ILE A 221 -8.11 26.14 0.21
N SER A 222 -8.65 26.23 -0.99
CA SER A 222 -7.95 25.90 -2.23
C SER A 222 -7.34 27.15 -2.86
N VAL A 223 -6.03 27.16 -3.05
CA VAL A 223 -5.25 28.28 -3.56
C VAL A 223 -4.78 28.01 -4.98
N LEU A 224 -4.96 28.97 -5.88
CA LEU A 224 -4.43 28.97 -7.23
C LEU A 224 -3.29 29.99 -7.36
N GLY A 225 -2.22 29.61 -8.09
CA GLY A 225 -1.18 30.56 -8.46
C GLY A 225 0.23 30.12 -8.19
N LEU A 226 0.43 28.95 -7.55
CA LEU A 226 1.76 28.35 -7.38
C LEU A 226 2.30 27.84 -8.73
N ASP A 227 3.61 27.77 -8.85
CA ASP A 227 4.35 27.33 -10.04
C ASP A 227 4.42 25.80 -10.19
N GLY A 228 3.96 25.05 -9.18
CA GLY A 228 3.94 23.58 -9.19
C GLY A 228 3.07 23.01 -8.09
N ALA A 229 2.94 21.68 -8.08
CA ALA A 229 2.29 20.96 -7.01
C ALA A 229 3.20 20.96 -5.77
N ALA A 230 2.80 21.67 -4.74
CA ALA A 230 3.47 21.62 -3.44
C ALA A 230 3.26 20.24 -2.81
N THR A 231 4.26 19.77 -2.07
CA THR A 231 4.17 18.48 -1.40
C THR A 231 3.21 18.57 -0.22
N ALA A 232 2.34 17.60 -0.08
CA ALA A 232 1.45 17.54 1.08
C ALA A 232 2.26 17.50 2.38
N GLY A 233 1.89 18.32 3.38
CA GLY A 233 2.64 18.51 4.62
C GLY A 233 3.69 19.64 4.59
N ASP A 234 3.99 20.22 3.43
CA ASP A 234 4.86 21.38 3.36
C ASP A 234 4.26 22.57 4.11
N LYS A 235 5.09 23.27 4.87
CA LYS A 235 4.68 24.55 5.46
C LYS A 235 4.70 25.63 4.42
N PHE A 236 3.68 26.46 4.41
CA PHE A 236 3.66 27.67 3.61
C PHE A 236 3.83 28.92 4.45
N ASN A 237 4.41 29.93 3.85
CA ASN A 237 4.55 31.26 4.41
C ASN A 237 4.25 32.31 3.33
N VAL A 238 3.66 33.42 3.73
CA VAL A 238 3.48 34.60 2.88
C VAL A 238 4.67 35.54 3.07
N PHE A 239 5.18 36.06 1.96
CA PHE A 239 6.30 36.97 1.91
C PHE A 239 5.84 38.31 1.29
N GLU A 240 6.34 39.41 1.82
CA GLU A 240 6.15 40.75 1.23
C GLU A 240 7.06 40.94 0.01
N ASP A 241 8.28 40.39 0.06
CA ASP A 241 9.23 40.47 -1.06
C ASP A 241 9.25 39.16 -1.86
N GLU A 242 8.79 39.26 -3.10
CA GLU A 242 8.83 38.19 -4.08
C GLU A 242 10.25 37.65 -4.34
N LYS A 243 11.27 38.51 -4.30
CA LYS A 243 12.66 38.11 -4.56
C LYS A 243 13.19 37.19 -3.48
N GLU A 244 12.88 37.51 -2.23
CA GLU A 244 13.27 36.66 -1.09
C GLU A 244 12.66 35.26 -1.19
N ALA A 245 11.37 35.17 -1.45
CA ALA A 245 10.68 33.90 -1.63
C ALA A 245 11.29 33.05 -2.76
N LYS A 246 11.60 33.67 -3.91
CA LYS A 246 12.26 33.01 -5.04
C LYS A 246 13.66 32.48 -4.69
N GLN A 247 14.45 33.25 -3.95
CA GLN A 247 15.78 32.82 -3.52
C GLN A 247 15.71 31.60 -2.59
N ILE A 248 14.78 31.63 -1.63
CA ILE A 248 14.56 30.51 -0.72
C ILE A 248 14.12 29.26 -1.49
N ALA A 249 13.17 29.41 -2.44
CA ALA A 249 12.70 28.32 -3.29
C ALA A 249 13.84 27.70 -4.11
N ALA A 250 14.66 28.52 -4.75
CA ALA A 250 15.82 28.07 -5.52
C ALA A 250 16.82 27.28 -4.66
N LYS A 251 17.13 27.80 -3.45
CA LYS A 251 18.03 27.14 -2.51
C LYS A 251 17.46 25.79 -2.03
N ARG A 252 16.17 25.73 -1.71
CA ARG A 252 15.51 24.47 -1.34
C ARG A 252 15.55 23.46 -2.48
N THR A 253 15.28 23.89 -3.71
CA THR A 253 15.35 23.04 -4.91
C THR A 253 16.76 22.49 -5.13
N GLN A 254 17.79 23.31 -4.94
CA GLN A 254 19.18 22.85 -5.02
C GLN A 254 19.50 21.80 -3.95
N LEU A 255 19.14 22.06 -2.70
CA LEU A 255 19.36 21.11 -1.59
C LEU A 255 18.65 19.77 -1.84
N MET A 256 17.41 19.78 -2.32
CA MET A 256 16.68 18.57 -2.67
C MET A 256 17.39 17.77 -3.78
N ARG A 257 17.92 18.45 -4.81
CA ARG A 257 18.70 17.78 -5.87
C ARG A 257 19.97 17.15 -5.31
N GLU A 258 20.70 17.87 -4.46
CA GLU A 258 21.92 17.35 -3.84
C GLU A 258 21.61 16.13 -2.95
N GLN A 259 20.52 16.18 -2.19
CA GLN A 259 20.07 15.04 -1.36
C GLN A 259 19.65 13.86 -2.22
N SER A 260 18.89 14.07 -3.30
CA SER A 260 18.45 12.97 -4.19
C SER A 260 19.65 12.26 -4.83
N VAL A 261 20.67 13.00 -5.26
CA VAL A 261 21.91 12.43 -5.79
C VAL A 261 22.65 11.61 -4.75
N ARG A 262 22.70 12.08 -3.48
CA ARG A 262 23.38 11.36 -2.38
C ARG A 262 22.61 10.11 -1.93
N THR A 263 21.29 10.13 -2.01
CA THR A 263 20.43 8.99 -1.61
C THR A 263 20.32 7.92 -2.69
N GLN A 264 20.64 8.23 -3.95
CA GLN A 264 20.79 7.21 -4.97
C GLN A 264 21.98 6.30 -4.60
N ARG A 265 21.67 5.15 -4.01
CA ARG A 265 22.67 4.12 -3.75
C ARG A 265 23.18 3.61 -5.09
N HIS A 266 24.42 3.93 -5.41
CA HIS A 266 25.13 3.24 -6.49
C HIS A 266 25.27 1.77 -6.09
N ILE A 267 24.71 0.88 -6.91
CA ILE A 267 24.88 -0.56 -6.71
C ILE A 267 26.36 -0.85 -6.82
N THR A 268 26.96 -1.44 -5.77
CA THR A 268 28.38 -1.81 -5.78
C THR A 268 28.60 -3.05 -6.67
N LEU A 269 29.80 -3.19 -7.24
CA LEU A 269 30.19 -4.38 -8.00
C LEU A 269 30.03 -5.68 -7.21
N ALA A 270 30.20 -5.64 -5.89
CA ALA A 270 29.97 -6.77 -5.00
C ALA A 270 28.48 -7.15 -4.93
N GLU A 271 27.60 -6.16 -4.92
CA GLU A 271 26.15 -6.35 -4.96
C GLU A 271 25.71 -6.91 -6.32
N ILE A 272 26.26 -6.38 -7.42
CA ILE A 272 26.04 -6.91 -8.77
C ILE A 272 26.51 -8.37 -8.85
N GLY A 273 27.69 -8.67 -8.35
CA GLY A 273 28.24 -10.03 -8.32
C GLY A 273 27.36 -11.01 -7.52
N ARG A 274 26.84 -10.57 -6.36
CA ARG A 274 25.90 -11.35 -5.56
C ARG A 274 24.57 -11.58 -6.29
N ARG A 275 24.03 -10.57 -6.95
CA ARG A 275 22.79 -10.65 -7.76
C ARG A 275 22.94 -11.56 -8.96
N ILE A 276 24.07 -11.49 -9.66
CA ILE A 276 24.40 -12.40 -10.79
C ILE A 276 24.57 -13.85 -10.30
N ALA A 277 25.16 -14.06 -9.12
CA ALA A 277 25.33 -15.38 -8.53
C ALA A 277 23.99 -16.03 -8.12
N LEU A 278 22.98 -15.24 -7.76
CA LEU A 278 21.62 -15.69 -7.47
C LEU A 278 20.79 -16.01 -8.74
N GLY A 279 21.29 -15.66 -9.94
CA GLY A 279 20.84 -16.17 -11.24
C GLY A 279 19.49 -15.68 -11.76
N GLN A 280 18.68 -14.94 -11.00
CA GLN A 280 17.29 -14.61 -11.40
C GLN A 280 16.80 -13.26 -10.86
N PHE A 281 17.66 -12.27 -10.80
CA PHE A 281 17.22 -10.93 -10.39
C PHE A 281 16.45 -10.25 -11.55
N LYS A 282 15.23 -9.83 -11.26
CA LYS A 282 14.36 -9.09 -12.19
C LYS A 282 14.06 -7.71 -11.63
N GLU A 283 14.03 -6.73 -12.52
CA GLU A 283 13.63 -5.36 -12.19
C GLU A 283 12.30 -5.05 -12.85
N LEU A 284 11.42 -4.40 -12.10
CA LEU A 284 10.17 -3.88 -12.61
C LEU A 284 10.20 -2.36 -12.46
N ASN A 285 10.40 -1.69 -13.58
CA ASN A 285 10.45 -0.24 -13.65
C ASN A 285 9.05 0.35 -13.81
N ILE A 286 8.72 1.35 -13.00
CA ILE A 286 7.38 1.96 -12.95
C ILE A 286 7.49 3.46 -13.08
N ILE A 287 6.63 4.05 -13.91
CA ILE A 287 6.31 5.48 -13.90
C ILE A 287 4.93 5.62 -13.28
N LEU A 288 4.82 6.42 -12.22
CA LEU A 288 3.60 6.59 -11.46
C LEU A 288 3.03 7.99 -11.64
N LYS A 289 1.77 8.05 -12.08
CA LYS A 289 1.03 9.32 -12.24
C LYS A 289 -0.29 9.24 -11.46
N GLY A 290 -0.59 10.28 -10.70
CA GLY A 290 -1.83 10.35 -9.92
C GLY A 290 -2.51 11.70 -10.06
N ASP A 291 -3.74 11.74 -9.59
CA ASP A 291 -4.55 12.97 -9.52
C ASP A 291 -4.02 13.93 -8.44
N VAL A 292 -3.60 13.39 -7.30
CA VAL A 292 -3.09 14.14 -6.15
C VAL A 292 -1.75 13.61 -5.64
N ASP A 293 -0.97 14.47 -4.99
CA ASP A 293 0.37 14.15 -4.48
C ASP A 293 0.34 13.01 -3.44
N GLY A 294 -0.63 13.04 -2.54
CA GLY A 294 -0.76 12.03 -1.49
C GLY A 294 -1.07 10.63 -2.03
N SER A 295 -1.89 10.50 -3.09
CA SER A 295 -2.16 9.21 -3.74
C SER A 295 -0.92 8.63 -4.40
N VAL A 296 -0.12 9.49 -5.05
CA VAL A 296 1.16 9.10 -5.67
C VAL A 296 2.15 8.63 -4.61
N GLU A 297 2.24 9.32 -3.48
CA GLU A 297 3.09 8.94 -2.35
C GLU A 297 2.66 7.57 -1.78
N ALA A 298 1.37 7.38 -1.48
CA ALA A 298 0.84 6.14 -0.92
C ALA A 298 1.08 4.92 -1.81
N LEU A 299 0.88 5.07 -3.14
CA LEU A 299 1.19 4.03 -4.10
C LEU A 299 2.70 3.75 -4.20
N SER A 300 3.51 4.81 -4.22
CA SER A 300 4.98 4.70 -4.24
C SER A 300 5.49 3.89 -3.05
N ASP A 301 4.99 4.17 -1.85
CA ASP A 301 5.37 3.48 -0.62
C ASP A 301 4.88 2.03 -0.60
N SER A 302 3.64 1.81 -1.03
CA SER A 302 3.05 0.47 -1.11
C SER A 302 3.81 -0.42 -2.11
N PHE A 303 4.12 0.10 -3.30
CA PHE A 303 4.89 -0.62 -4.31
C PHE A 303 6.32 -0.91 -3.86
N SER A 304 6.96 0.04 -3.19
CA SER A 304 8.31 -0.17 -2.66
C SER A 304 8.37 -1.31 -1.63
N LYS A 305 7.31 -1.47 -0.82
CA LYS A 305 7.18 -2.57 0.15
C LYS A 305 6.98 -3.95 -0.50
N LEU A 306 6.49 -4.01 -1.73
CA LEU A 306 6.33 -5.26 -2.47
C LEU A 306 7.64 -5.81 -3.02
N SER A 307 8.71 -5.01 -3.07
CA SER A 307 10.02 -5.46 -3.55
C SER A 307 10.52 -6.66 -2.74
N THR A 308 11.00 -7.67 -3.45
CA THR A 308 11.57 -8.91 -2.88
C THR A 308 13.04 -9.05 -3.27
N GLU A 309 13.72 -10.06 -2.74
CA GLU A 309 15.12 -10.36 -3.13
C GLU A 309 15.25 -10.77 -4.62
N GLU A 310 14.21 -11.35 -5.20
CA GLU A 310 14.19 -11.83 -6.59
C GLU A 310 13.69 -10.75 -7.59
N ILE A 311 12.77 -9.86 -7.14
CA ILE A 311 12.17 -8.80 -7.98
C ILE A 311 12.25 -7.48 -7.24
N GLN A 312 12.92 -6.51 -7.84
CA GLN A 312 12.98 -5.15 -7.32
C GLN A 312 12.06 -4.23 -8.13
N ILE A 313 11.22 -3.48 -7.42
CA ILE A 313 10.41 -2.42 -8.02
C ILE A 313 11.19 -1.12 -7.96
N ASN A 314 11.39 -0.51 -9.14
CA ASN A 314 12.06 0.78 -9.28
C ASN A 314 11.06 1.82 -9.77
N ILE A 315 10.79 2.84 -8.98
CA ILE A 315 9.97 3.97 -9.41
C ILE A 315 10.88 5.00 -10.08
N ILE A 316 10.87 4.98 -11.43
CA ILE A 316 11.73 5.84 -12.26
C ILE A 316 11.27 7.31 -12.18
N HIS A 317 9.95 7.51 -12.23
CA HIS A 317 9.36 8.84 -12.15
C HIS A 317 8.01 8.79 -11.46
N LYS A 318 7.73 9.81 -10.67
CA LYS A 318 6.41 10.01 -10.07
C LYS A 318 5.98 11.46 -10.21
N GLY A 319 4.68 11.68 -10.42
CA GLY A 319 4.18 13.05 -10.59
C GLY A 319 2.65 13.13 -10.60
N VAL A 320 2.18 14.35 -10.38
CA VAL A 320 0.76 14.68 -10.35
C VAL A 320 0.29 15.13 -11.73
N GLY A 321 -0.92 14.71 -12.10
CA GLY A 321 -1.58 15.10 -13.34
C GLY A 321 -1.65 14.00 -14.38
N ALA A 322 -2.20 14.33 -15.57
CA ALA A 322 -2.41 13.36 -16.64
C ALA A 322 -1.08 12.79 -17.18
N ILE A 323 -1.16 11.58 -17.73
CA ILE A 323 -0.02 10.93 -18.40
C ILE A 323 0.25 11.69 -19.71
N THR A 324 1.49 12.14 -19.89
CA THR A 324 1.94 12.95 -21.04
C THR A 324 2.77 12.14 -22.01
N GLU A 325 3.01 12.70 -23.22
CA GLU A 325 3.91 12.09 -24.22
C GLU A 325 5.35 11.94 -23.67
N THR A 326 5.80 12.87 -22.84
CA THR A 326 7.11 12.79 -22.18
C THR A 326 7.21 11.62 -21.20
N ASP A 327 6.13 11.28 -20.50
CA ASP A 327 6.09 10.11 -19.62
C ASP A 327 6.20 8.82 -20.44
N VAL A 328 5.54 8.77 -21.60
CA VAL A 328 5.61 7.61 -22.51
C VAL A 328 7.02 7.46 -23.10
N MET A 329 7.65 8.56 -23.51
CA MET A 329 9.04 8.52 -24.00
C MET A 329 10.02 8.07 -22.91
N LEU A 330 9.80 8.51 -21.67
CA LEU A 330 10.61 8.07 -20.54
C LEU A 330 10.41 6.57 -20.26
N ALA A 331 9.16 6.08 -20.36
CA ALA A 331 8.85 4.66 -20.20
C ALA A 331 9.54 3.80 -21.26
N SER A 332 9.50 4.22 -22.54
CA SER A 332 10.21 3.55 -23.64
C SER A 332 11.72 3.52 -23.40
N ALA A 333 12.32 4.62 -22.94
CA ALA A 333 13.75 4.70 -22.66
C ALA A 333 14.21 3.86 -21.44
N SER A 334 13.30 3.57 -20.50
CA SER A 334 13.60 2.92 -19.23
C SER A 334 13.04 1.50 -19.11
N ASP A 335 12.39 0.99 -20.16
CA ASP A 335 11.65 -0.28 -20.16
C ASP A 335 10.68 -0.34 -18.94
N ALA A 336 9.86 0.71 -18.81
CA ALA A 336 8.98 0.90 -17.68
C ALA A 336 7.50 0.82 -18.07
N ILE A 337 6.68 0.31 -17.16
CA ILE A 337 5.22 0.40 -17.26
C ILE A 337 4.73 1.74 -16.68
N ILE A 338 3.61 2.24 -17.18
CA ILE A 338 2.99 3.46 -16.66
C ILE A 338 1.74 3.09 -15.86
N ILE A 339 1.72 3.49 -14.60
CA ILE A 339 0.56 3.34 -13.73
C ILE A 339 -0.09 4.70 -13.50
N GLY A 340 -1.35 4.84 -13.92
CA GLY A 340 -2.17 6.03 -13.72
C GLY A 340 -3.23 5.79 -12.65
N PHE A 341 -3.22 6.57 -11.58
CA PHE A 341 -4.23 6.54 -10.53
C PHE A 341 -5.17 7.73 -10.68
N ASN A 342 -6.45 7.45 -10.92
CA ASN A 342 -7.49 8.43 -11.24
C ASN A 342 -7.17 9.38 -12.42
N VAL A 343 -6.11 9.10 -13.16
CA VAL A 343 -5.69 9.91 -14.31
C VAL A 343 -5.78 9.11 -15.61
N ARG A 344 -5.76 9.82 -16.73
CA ARG A 344 -5.82 9.22 -18.08
C ARG A 344 -4.76 9.85 -18.97
N PRO A 345 -4.32 9.16 -20.02
CA PRO A 345 -3.43 9.73 -21.03
C PRO A 345 -4.03 10.98 -21.66
N ALA A 346 -3.23 12.05 -21.78
CA ALA A 346 -3.60 13.30 -22.40
C ALA A 346 -3.05 13.42 -23.83
N GLY A 347 -3.75 14.14 -24.70
CA GLY A 347 -3.31 14.40 -26.06
C GLY A 347 -3.05 13.11 -26.84
N ASN A 348 -1.86 13.02 -27.46
CA ASN A 348 -1.43 11.88 -28.28
C ASN A 348 -0.71 10.78 -27.45
N ALA A 349 -0.63 10.94 -26.13
CA ALA A 349 0.11 10.00 -25.26
C ALA A 349 -0.36 8.55 -25.42
N LYS A 350 -1.68 8.32 -25.57
CA LYS A 350 -2.21 6.98 -25.81
C LYS A 350 -1.74 6.39 -27.14
N GLN A 351 -1.81 7.18 -28.22
CA GLN A 351 -1.38 6.72 -29.55
C GLN A 351 0.12 6.44 -29.58
N LEU A 352 0.90 7.27 -28.86
CA LEU A 352 2.34 7.07 -28.74
C LEU A 352 2.65 5.81 -27.92
N ALA A 353 1.95 5.55 -26.84
CA ALA A 353 2.10 4.35 -26.03
C ALA A 353 1.77 3.08 -26.82
N ASP A 354 0.67 3.10 -27.58
CA ASP A 354 0.29 1.98 -28.47
C ASP A 354 1.36 1.72 -29.56
N LYS A 355 1.99 2.78 -30.09
CA LYS A 355 3.06 2.68 -31.08
C LYS A 355 4.37 2.14 -30.51
N GLU A 356 4.74 2.57 -29.32
CA GLU A 356 5.96 2.16 -28.60
C GLU A 356 5.76 0.90 -27.76
N GLU A 357 4.57 0.27 -27.82
CA GLU A 357 4.20 -0.95 -27.07
C GLU A 357 4.34 -0.78 -25.55
N ILE A 358 4.09 0.44 -25.02
CA ILE A 358 4.16 0.73 -23.58
C ILE A 358 2.82 0.41 -22.92
N ASP A 359 2.85 -0.43 -21.89
CA ASP A 359 1.65 -0.76 -21.11
C ASP A 359 1.27 0.40 -20.17
N ILE A 360 0.04 0.90 -20.33
CA ILE A 360 -0.55 1.92 -19.46
C ILE A 360 -1.70 1.31 -18.69
N ARG A 361 -1.53 1.14 -17.40
CA ARG A 361 -2.54 0.64 -16.47
C ARG A 361 -3.19 1.79 -15.72
N ASN A 362 -4.52 1.80 -15.67
CA ASN A 362 -5.27 2.85 -15.00
C ASN A 362 -6.14 2.26 -13.89
N TYR A 363 -5.98 2.79 -12.68
CA TYR A 363 -6.71 2.36 -11.49
C TYR A 363 -7.45 3.54 -10.87
N SER A 364 -8.51 3.25 -10.16
CA SER A 364 -9.27 4.21 -9.35
C SER A 364 -9.43 3.74 -7.90
N ILE A 365 -8.97 2.53 -7.60
CA ILE A 365 -8.92 1.95 -6.26
C ILE A 365 -7.50 1.47 -6.01
N ILE A 366 -6.94 1.84 -4.85
CA ILE A 366 -5.53 1.54 -4.53
C ILE A 366 -5.25 0.03 -4.41
N TYR A 367 -6.23 -0.72 -3.92
CA TYR A 367 -6.12 -2.18 -3.79
C TYR A 367 -5.94 -2.86 -5.13
N ASP A 368 -6.72 -2.47 -6.13
CA ASP A 368 -6.66 -3.05 -7.46
C ASP A 368 -5.27 -2.86 -8.08
N ALA A 369 -4.66 -1.69 -7.85
CA ALA A 369 -3.31 -1.40 -8.32
C ALA A 369 -2.24 -2.26 -7.62
N ILE A 370 -2.39 -2.47 -6.31
CA ILE A 370 -1.46 -3.27 -5.52
C ILE A 370 -1.59 -4.76 -5.88
N ASP A 371 -2.81 -5.26 -6.01
CA ASP A 371 -3.07 -6.68 -6.30
C ASP A 371 -2.65 -7.04 -7.73
N ASP A 372 -2.95 -6.20 -8.72
CA ASP A 372 -2.52 -6.42 -10.11
C ASP A 372 -0.99 -6.41 -10.24
N LEU A 373 -0.30 -5.55 -9.47
CA LEU A 373 1.15 -5.52 -9.43
C LEU A 373 1.73 -6.79 -8.75
N LYS A 374 1.12 -7.28 -7.68
CA LYS A 374 1.48 -8.55 -7.05
C LYS A 374 1.34 -9.72 -8.02
N ASP A 375 0.21 -9.78 -8.72
CA ASP A 375 -0.06 -10.83 -9.71
C ASP A 375 0.96 -10.79 -10.86
N ALA A 376 1.32 -9.58 -11.33
CA ALA A 376 2.35 -9.39 -12.33
C ALA A 376 3.73 -9.87 -11.83
N MET A 377 4.10 -9.54 -10.59
CA MET A 377 5.34 -10.02 -9.96
C MET A 377 5.34 -11.54 -9.78
N GLU A 378 4.23 -12.14 -9.31
CA GLU A 378 4.12 -13.60 -9.21
C GLU A 378 4.29 -14.29 -10.56
N GLY A 379 3.77 -13.68 -11.64
CA GLY A 379 3.98 -14.15 -13.01
C GLY A 379 5.44 -14.03 -13.47
N MET A 380 6.22 -13.11 -12.90
CA MET A 380 7.64 -12.95 -13.17
C MET A 380 8.51 -13.95 -12.38
N LEU A 381 8.04 -14.49 -11.25
CA LEU A 381 8.79 -15.46 -10.45
C LEU A 381 9.04 -16.75 -11.22
N SER A 382 10.22 -17.32 -11.05
CA SER A 382 10.50 -18.65 -11.58
C SER A 382 9.71 -19.69 -10.79
N PRO A 383 9.09 -20.68 -11.47
CA PRO A 383 8.34 -21.70 -10.79
C PRO A 383 9.24 -22.47 -9.81
N GLU A 384 8.74 -22.71 -8.62
CA GLU A 384 9.42 -23.56 -7.65
C GLU A 384 9.17 -25.02 -8.01
N MET A 385 10.24 -25.81 -8.13
CA MET A 385 10.13 -27.23 -8.37
C MET A 385 9.82 -27.94 -7.05
N LYS A 386 8.59 -28.45 -6.92
CA LYS A 386 8.20 -29.28 -5.78
C LYS A 386 8.16 -30.74 -6.17
N GLU A 387 8.70 -31.58 -5.29
CA GLU A 387 8.61 -33.01 -5.44
C GLU A 387 7.20 -33.49 -5.03
N GLU A 388 6.52 -34.15 -5.94
CA GLU A 388 5.23 -34.76 -5.69
C GLU A 388 5.38 -36.29 -5.76
N ILE A 389 5.01 -36.98 -4.69
CA ILE A 389 5.04 -38.45 -4.65
C ILE A 389 3.93 -38.94 -5.56
N THR A 390 4.30 -39.70 -6.58
CA THR A 390 3.35 -40.27 -7.56
C THR A 390 2.90 -41.68 -7.16
N GLY A 391 3.71 -42.42 -6.42
CA GLY A 391 3.36 -43.74 -5.95
C GLY A 391 4.44 -44.39 -5.13
N THR A 392 4.05 -45.46 -4.40
CA THR A 392 4.94 -46.26 -3.59
C THR A 392 4.81 -47.75 -3.96
N ALA A 393 5.92 -48.45 -3.93
CA ALA A 393 5.92 -49.92 -4.12
C ALA A 393 6.79 -50.60 -3.07
N GLU A 394 6.34 -51.73 -2.59
CA GLU A 394 7.05 -52.59 -1.64
C GLU A 394 7.77 -53.72 -2.41
N ILE A 395 9.03 -53.94 -2.10
CA ILE A 395 9.84 -54.98 -2.68
C ILE A 395 9.51 -56.31 -1.99
N ARG A 396 8.96 -57.24 -2.74
CA ARG A 396 8.60 -58.59 -2.23
C ARG A 396 9.66 -59.62 -2.51
N GLU A 397 10.34 -59.51 -3.65
CA GLU A 397 11.38 -60.46 -4.07
C GLU A 397 12.51 -59.74 -4.79
N THR A 398 13.72 -60.26 -4.69
CA THR A 398 14.88 -59.74 -5.41
C THR A 398 15.51 -60.77 -6.30
N PHE A 399 15.77 -60.45 -7.56
CA PHE A 399 16.38 -61.34 -8.56
C PHE A 399 17.73 -60.80 -9.01
N LYS A 400 18.81 -61.54 -8.70
CA LYS A 400 20.17 -61.15 -9.16
C LYS A 400 20.47 -61.81 -10.50
N ILE A 401 20.61 -61.02 -11.55
CA ILE A 401 20.92 -61.46 -12.92
C ILE A 401 22.32 -61.01 -13.32
N SER A 402 23.23 -61.93 -13.60
CA SER A 402 24.66 -61.70 -13.79
C SER A 402 25.02 -60.68 -14.89
N LYS A 403 24.13 -60.39 -15.84
CA LYS A 403 24.37 -59.45 -16.96
C LYS A 403 23.55 -58.15 -16.87
N VAL A 404 22.60 -58.07 -15.98
CA VAL A 404 21.60 -56.98 -15.93
C VAL A 404 21.62 -56.24 -14.59
N GLY A 405 22.07 -56.90 -13.52
CA GLY A 405 22.03 -56.39 -12.13
C GLY A 405 20.87 -56.94 -11.31
N THR A 406 20.51 -56.31 -10.23
CA THR A 406 19.42 -56.72 -9.36
C THR A 406 18.10 -56.15 -9.83
N ILE A 407 17.10 -57.00 -10.04
CA ILE A 407 15.72 -56.63 -10.34
C ILE A 407 14.89 -56.86 -9.10
N ALA A 408 14.15 -55.84 -8.69
CA ALA A 408 13.20 -55.90 -7.59
C ALA A 408 11.80 -56.30 -8.12
N GLY A 409 11.26 -57.38 -7.61
CA GLY A 409 9.85 -57.74 -7.76
C GLY A 409 9.04 -56.99 -6.73
N CYS A 410 8.29 -55.99 -7.17
CA CYS A 410 7.59 -55.05 -6.31
C CYS A 410 6.08 -55.13 -6.51
N MET A 411 5.32 -54.82 -5.47
CA MET A 411 3.90 -54.57 -5.55
C MET A 411 3.63 -53.09 -5.27
N VAL A 412 2.89 -52.43 -6.15
CA VAL A 412 2.52 -51.00 -5.96
C VAL A 412 1.47 -50.93 -4.84
N THR A 413 1.86 -50.28 -3.73
CA THR A 413 1.02 -50.15 -2.54
C THR A 413 0.14 -48.95 -2.59
N ASP A 414 0.63 -47.84 -3.21
CA ASP A 414 -0.17 -46.63 -3.39
C ASP A 414 0.23 -45.88 -4.65
N GLY A 415 -0.73 -45.11 -5.21
CA GLY A 415 -0.54 -44.27 -6.39
C GLY A 415 -0.21 -45.02 -7.68
N LYS A 416 0.68 -44.42 -8.49
CA LYS A 416 1.19 -44.99 -9.74
C LYS A 416 2.70 -44.77 -9.87
N ILE A 417 3.40 -45.74 -10.42
CA ILE A 417 4.82 -45.62 -10.74
C ILE A 417 4.98 -45.44 -12.24
N PHE A 418 5.63 -44.38 -12.67
CA PHE A 418 5.95 -44.15 -14.07
C PHE A 418 7.39 -44.50 -14.37
N ARG A 419 7.66 -44.95 -15.57
CA ARG A 419 9.02 -45.32 -16.00
C ARG A 419 10.00 -44.13 -15.93
N SER A 420 9.50 -42.89 -16.10
CA SER A 420 10.29 -41.67 -16.05
C SER A 420 10.42 -41.05 -14.66
N SER A 421 9.79 -41.63 -13.64
CA SER A 421 9.86 -41.12 -12.29
C SER A 421 11.25 -41.27 -11.69
N ARG A 422 11.66 -40.27 -10.92
CA ARG A 422 12.77 -40.40 -9.97
C ARG A 422 12.27 -41.22 -8.79
N ILE A 423 13.16 -41.98 -8.16
CA ILE A 423 12.80 -42.85 -7.05
C ILE A 423 13.70 -42.64 -5.84
N ARG A 424 13.14 -42.93 -4.67
CA ARG A 424 13.88 -43.11 -3.41
C ARG A 424 13.70 -44.56 -2.95
N LEU A 425 14.79 -45.16 -2.53
CA LEU A 425 14.76 -46.44 -1.87
C LEU A 425 14.80 -46.21 -0.36
N ILE A 426 13.81 -46.70 0.33
CA ILE A 426 13.62 -46.49 1.77
C ILE A 426 13.74 -47.87 2.46
N ARG A 427 14.67 -47.97 3.40
CA ARG A 427 14.89 -49.15 4.26
C ARG A 427 14.66 -48.76 5.71
N GLU A 428 13.78 -49.46 6.41
CA GLU A 428 13.44 -49.20 7.82
C GLU A 428 13.08 -47.70 8.09
N GLY A 429 12.40 -47.05 7.13
CA GLY A 429 12.01 -45.64 7.23
C GLY A 429 13.11 -44.62 6.88
N VAL A 430 14.31 -45.10 6.48
CA VAL A 430 15.43 -44.22 6.09
C VAL A 430 15.66 -44.31 4.58
N VAL A 431 15.81 -43.13 3.93
CA VAL A 431 16.17 -43.05 2.50
C VAL A 431 17.64 -43.44 2.35
N ILE A 432 17.89 -44.59 1.71
CA ILE A 432 19.24 -45.12 1.50
C ILE A 432 19.80 -44.80 0.11
N TYR A 433 18.90 -44.55 -0.88
CA TYR A 433 19.32 -44.21 -2.23
C TYR A 433 18.27 -43.32 -2.92
N THR A 434 18.71 -42.39 -3.74
CA THR A 434 17.87 -41.61 -4.63
C THR A 434 18.44 -41.66 -6.06
N GLY A 435 17.59 -42.00 -7.03
CA GLY A 435 18.02 -42.20 -8.41
C GLY A 435 16.89 -42.29 -9.41
N GLU A 436 17.15 -42.96 -10.53
CA GLU A 436 16.22 -43.17 -11.64
C GLU A 436 15.92 -44.66 -11.85
N LEU A 437 14.77 -44.92 -12.45
CA LEU A 437 14.43 -46.27 -12.91
C LEU A 437 15.21 -46.58 -14.21
N ALA A 438 15.88 -47.74 -14.24
CA ALA A 438 16.45 -48.26 -15.48
C ALA A 438 15.37 -48.95 -16.33
N THR A 439 14.56 -49.82 -15.70
CA THR A 439 13.45 -50.51 -16.36
C THR A 439 12.25 -50.63 -15.45
N LEU A 440 11.06 -50.54 -16.06
CA LEU A 440 9.79 -50.86 -15.39
C LEU A 440 9.05 -51.89 -16.24
N LYS A 441 8.86 -53.11 -15.68
CA LYS A 441 8.26 -54.23 -16.41
C LYS A 441 7.07 -54.78 -15.65
N ARG A 442 6.09 -55.26 -16.41
CA ARG A 442 5.01 -56.10 -15.87
C ARG A 442 5.08 -57.47 -16.56
N PHE A 443 5.32 -58.49 -15.80
CA PHE A 443 5.70 -59.83 -16.32
C PHE A 443 6.97 -59.76 -17.17
N LYS A 444 6.86 -59.84 -18.50
CA LYS A 444 7.99 -59.74 -19.43
C LYS A 444 7.97 -58.48 -20.29
N ASP A 445 6.90 -57.70 -20.22
CA ASP A 445 6.68 -56.55 -21.08
C ASP A 445 7.11 -55.24 -20.40
N ASP A 446 7.79 -54.38 -21.15
CA ASP A 446 8.12 -53.03 -20.71
C ASP A 446 6.83 -52.14 -20.69
N VAL A 447 6.54 -51.50 -19.57
CA VAL A 447 5.35 -50.68 -19.39
C VAL A 447 5.72 -49.24 -19.09
N LYS A 448 4.83 -48.30 -19.47
CA LYS A 448 5.03 -46.90 -19.18
C LYS A 448 4.63 -46.50 -17.75
N GLU A 449 3.61 -47.15 -17.21
CA GLU A 449 3.12 -46.95 -15.86
C GLU A 449 2.58 -48.27 -15.24
N VAL A 450 2.62 -48.31 -13.91
CA VAL A 450 1.97 -49.40 -13.12
C VAL A 450 1.15 -48.73 -12.01
N ALA A 451 -0.12 -49.16 -11.89
CA ALA A 451 -1.04 -48.60 -10.90
C ALA A 451 -1.05 -49.47 -9.60
N LYS A 452 -1.64 -48.91 -8.56
CA LYS A 452 -1.87 -49.56 -7.27
C LYS A 452 -2.47 -50.95 -7.40
N GLY A 453 -1.92 -51.93 -6.62
CA GLY A 453 -2.39 -53.29 -6.55
C GLY A 453 -1.83 -54.22 -7.63
N TYR A 454 -0.95 -53.73 -8.50
CA TYR A 454 -0.31 -54.56 -9.52
C TYR A 454 1.16 -54.84 -9.19
N ASP A 455 1.60 -56.04 -9.53
CA ASP A 455 2.99 -56.43 -9.42
C ASP A 455 3.80 -55.87 -10.60
N CYS A 456 5.05 -55.53 -10.34
CA CYS A 456 5.97 -55.02 -11.34
C CYS A 456 7.42 -55.41 -11.02
N GLY A 457 8.23 -55.48 -12.05
CA GLY A 457 9.68 -55.64 -11.96
C GLY A 457 10.35 -54.30 -12.14
N ILE A 458 11.09 -53.86 -11.15
CA ILE A 458 11.81 -52.56 -11.15
C ILE A 458 13.29 -52.82 -11.10
N GLN A 459 14.03 -52.16 -11.98
CA GLN A 459 15.47 -52.06 -11.90
C GLN A 459 15.89 -50.64 -11.65
N ILE A 460 16.73 -50.41 -10.65
CA ILE A 460 17.25 -49.11 -10.28
C ILE A 460 18.57 -48.88 -11.04
N LYS A 461 18.72 -47.73 -11.65
CA LYS A 461 19.90 -47.39 -12.43
C LYS A 461 21.10 -47.16 -11.50
N GLY A 462 22.16 -47.98 -11.68
CA GLY A 462 23.42 -47.83 -10.93
C GLY A 462 23.41 -48.27 -9.49
N TYR A 463 22.34 -48.96 -9.00
CA TYR A 463 22.23 -49.43 -7.64
C TYR A 463 21.74 -50.88 -7.56
N ASN A 464 22.45 -51.75 -6.84
CA ASN A 464 22.17 -53.18 -6.77
C ASN A 464 21.93 -53.70 -5.34
N ASP A 465 22.14 -52.88 -4.31
CA ASP A 465 21.93 -53.25 -2.91
C ASP A 465 20.47 -53.04 -2.51
N ILE A 466 19.64 -53.96 -2.97
CA ILE A 466 18.18 -53.94 -2.79
C ILE A 466 17.81 -55.19 -1.95
N GLU A 467 17.03 -54.97 -0.89
CA GLU A 467 16.58 -56.01 0.02
C GLU A 467 15.06 -56.17 -0.03
N GLN A 468 14.60 -57.35 0.46
CA GLN A 468 13.18 -57.61 0.62
C GLN A 468 12.58 -56.68 1.70
N TYR A 469 11.39 -56.15 1.45
CA TYR A 469 10.66 -55.18 2.28
C TYR A 469 11.19 -53.73 2.20
N ASP A 470 12.18 -53.45 1.38
CA ASP A 470 12.49 -52.06 1.04
C ASP A 470 11.28 -51.42 0.31
N ILE A 471 11.10 -50.13 0.51
CA ILE A 471 10.03 -49.37 -0.14
C ILE A 471 10.65 -48.48 -1.23
N ILE A 472 10.10 -48.56 -2.44
CA ILE A 472 10.43 -47.64 -3.53
C ILE A 472 9.36 -46.56 -3.57
N GLU A 473 9.73 -45.35 -3.31
CA GLU A 473 8.91 -44.17 -3.43
C GLU A 473 9.23 -43.47 -4.77
N ALA A 474 8.25 -43.40 -5.65
CA ALA A 474 8.37 -42.66 -6.93
C ALA A 474 7.87 -41.24 -6.79
N PHE A 475 8.64 -40.29 -7.28
CA PHE A 475 8.26 -38.85 -7.26
C PHE A 475 8.56 -38.20 -8.58
N GLN A 476 7.86 -37.09 -8.84
CA GLN A 476 8.08 -36.19 -9.96
C GLN A 476 8.32 -34.78 -9.46
N GLU A 477 9.18 -34.03 -10.15
CA GLU A 477 9.35 -32.62 -9.90
C GLU A 477 8.29 -31.85 -10.70
N VAL A 478 7.35 -31.22 -10.01
CA VAL A 478 6.27 -30.44 -10.60
C VAL A 478 6.57 -28.96 -10.37
N ALA A 479 6.53 -28.20 -11.45
CA ALA A 479 6.68 -26.75 -11.40
C ALA A 479 5.43 -26.12 -10.79
N VAL A 480 5.53 -25.60 -9.58
CA VAL A 480 4.44 -24.91 -8.87
C VAL A 480 4.71 -23.40 -8.93
N LYS A 481 3.68 -22.62 -9.25
CA LYS A 481 3.79 -21.15 -9.21
C LYS A 481 4.12 -20.70 -7.79
N LYS A 482 5.20 -19.95 -7.65
CA LYS A 482 5.60 -19.35 -6.38
C LYS A 482 4.66 -18.18 -6.07
N LYS A 483 4.11 -18.14 -4.87
CA LYS A 483 3.31 -17.00 -4.40
C LYS A 483 4.16 -16.07 -3.57
N LEU A 484 3.93 -14.77 -3.72
CA LEU A 484 4.50 -13.77 -2.83
C LEU A 484 3.88 -13.93 -1.43
N LYS A 485 4.73 -13.96 -0.43
CA LYS A 485 4.31 -14.03 0.99
C LYS A 485 4.00 -12.64 1.52
#